data_a24af2590be2fa079a2220f588cf5f09
#
_entry.id   a24af2590be2fa079a2220f588cf5f09
#
_cell.length_a   1.000
_cell.length_b   1.000
_cell.length_c   1.000
_cell.angle_alpha   90.00
_cell.angle_beta   90.00
_cell.angle_gamma   90.00
#
_symmetry.space_group_name_H-M   'P 1'
#
loop_
_entity.id
_entity.type
_entity.pdbx_description
1 polymer ?
#
loop_
_entity_poly.entity_id
_entity_poly.type
_entity_poly.pdbx_seq_one_letter_code
_entity_poly.pdbx_strand_id
1 'polypeptide(L)'
;MRYKIIDSHRTINDRTKKVLAEFFCDVKQLSLKEAYEQVNFCNWFEKEFAVKWFEVVVYDAAKVVGYLRCLRNPEKLEEWFIGDVHVAEAYRHQGIASKMYEKAITTVKEFEAAEYIVTSVHQENKNSIGLHEKMGFFDTKSPCMFPNFYFDEKETAYKKWLYQYFPVSDIDMAMDALLPFWQAYERKQRMENFEKTSSKEKLHIILKQSVEEGNDSFQTIWCGNRLVGFAYDGDIFIQELPVTVPISGTTVPT
;
A
#
# COMPACT_ATOMS: atom_id res chain seq x y z
N MET A 1 4.15 -3.07 -28.40
CA MET A 1 3.89 -3.54 -27.02
C MET A 1 2.49 -4.08 -26.90
N ARG A 2 2.29 -5.15 -26.14
CA ARG A 2 0.99 -5.78 -25.90
C ARG A 2 0.69 -5.77 -24.39
N TYR A 3 -0.46 -5.23 -24.03
CA TYR A 3 -0.99 -5.21 -22.66
C TYR A 3 -1.94 -6.38 -22.46
N LYS A 4 -1.77 -7.16 -21.41
CA LYS A 4 -2.58 -8.31 -21.06
C LYS A 4 -3.10 -8.18 -19.63
N ILE A 5 -4.40 -8.43 -19.44
CA ILE A 5 -4.97 -8.61 -18.09
C ILE A 5 -4.86 -10.09 -17.75
N ILE A 6 -4.36 -10.38 -16.58
CA ILE A 6 -4.31 -11.70 -15.94
C ILE A 6 -5.17 -11.60 -14.69
N ASP A 7 -6.10 -12.52 -14.51
CA ASP A 7 -7.02 -12.55 -13.38
C ASP A 7 -7.21 -13.98 -12.87
N SER A 8 -7.96 -14.14 -11.80
CA SER A 8 -8.26 -15.43 -11.16
C SER A 8 -8.92 -16.46 -12.08
N HIS A 9 -9.52 -16.03 -13.18
CA HIS A 9 -10.14 -16.94 -14.15
C HIS A 9 -9.15 -17.50 -15.16
N ARG A 10 -7.91 -17.03 -15.14
CA ARG A 10 -6.87 -17.44 -16.12
C ARG A 10 -5.66 -18.02 -15.40
N THR A 11 -5.59 -19.33 -15.38
CA THR A 11 -4.38 -20.03 -14.89
C THR A 11 -3.15 -19.55 -15.67
N ILE A 12 -2.19 -18.99 -14.96
CA ILE A 12 -0.89 -18.60 -15.53
C ILE A 12 -0.11 -19.90 -15.80
N ASN A 13 0.23 -20.15 -17.06
CA ASN A 13 1.06 -21.31 -17.41
C ASN A 13 2.52 -21.11 -16.98
N ASP A 14 3.28 -22.20 -16.88
CA ASP A 14 4.66 -22.16 -16.38
C ASP A 14 5.58 -21.25 -17.18
N ARG A 15 5.37 -21.13 -18.50
CA ARG A 15 6.12 -20.20 -19.33
C ARG A 15 5.88 -18.75 -18.92
N THR A 16 4.62 -18.39 -18.65
CA THR A 16 4.28 -17.04 -18.18
C THR A 16 4.83 -16.79 -16.79
N LYS A 17 4.74 -17.78 -15.86
CA LYS A 17 5.34 -17.68 -14.52
C LYS A 17 6.85 -17.43 -14.60
N LYS A 18 7.54 -18.16 -15.47
CA LYS A 18 8.98 -18.01 -15.66
C LYS A 18 9.36 -16.60 -16.11
N VAL A 19 8.73 -16.06 -17.16
CA VAL A 19 9.07 -14.73 -17.68
C VAL A 19 8.68 -13.61 -16.71
N LEU A 20 7.64 -13.80 -15.89
CA LEU A 20 7.30 -12.87 -14.80
C LEU A 20 8.33 -12.94 -13.68
N ALA A 21 8.78 -14.14 -13.27
CA ALA A 21 9.83 -14.29 -12.26
C ALA A 21 11.14 -13.65 -12.72
N GLU A 22 11.56 -13.88 -13.97
CA GLU A 22 12.72 -13.22 -14.57
C GLU A 22 12.59 -11.70 -14.52
N PHE A 23 11.42 -11.15 -14.85
CA PHE A 23 11.14 -9.73 -14.74
C PHE A 23 11.27 -9.20 -13.29
N PHE A 24 10.75 -9.91 -12.30
CA PHE A 24 10.87 -9.51 -10.90
C PHE A 24 12.30 -9.61 -10.37
N CYS A 25 13.08 -10.60 -10.81
CA CYS A 25 14.51 -10.64 -10.52
C CYS A 25 15.21 -9.36 -10.98
N ASP A 26 14.90 -8.91 -12.22
CA ASP A 26 15.51 -7.70 -12.79
C ASP A 26 15.08 -6.42 -12.07
N VAL A 27 13.75 -6.20 -11.88
CA VAL A 27 13.24 -4.89 -11.44
C VAL A 27 13.24 -4.70 -9.92
N LYS A 28 13.20 -5.79 -9.15
CA LYS A 28 13.18 -5.78 -7.68
C LYS A 28 14.48 -6.30 -7.07
N GLN A 29 15.43 -6.76 -7.86
CA GLN A 29 16.69 -7.38 -7.41
C GLN A 29 16.46 -8.60 -6.51
N LEU A 30 15.42 -9.39 -6.80
CA LEU A 30 15.04 -10.57 -6.03
C LEU A 30 15.80 -11.80 -6.48
N SER A 31 16.00 -12.76 -5.57
CA SER A 31 16.36 -14.13 -5.94
C SER A 31 15.23 -14.79 -6.74
N LEU A 32 15.55 -15.82 -7.50
CA LEU A 32 14.56 -16.53 -8.31
C LEU A 32 13.43 -17.13 -7.45
N LYS A 33 13.75 -17.59 -6.23
CA LYS A 33 12.76 -18.12 -5.27
C LYS A 33 11.76 -17.03 -4.89
N GLU A 34 12.23 -15.89 -4.42
CA GLU A 34 11.40 -14.74 -4.03
C GLU A 34 10.57 -14.22 -5.20
N ALA A 35 11.16 -14.20 -6.41
CA ALA A 35 10.44 -13.80 -7.63
C ALA A 35 9.26 -14.75 -7.93
N TYR A 36 9.41 -16.06 -7.75
CA TYR A 36 8.29 -17.00 -7.86
C TYR A 36 7.25 -16.83 -6.77
N GLU A 37 7.63 -16.46 -5.55
CA GLU A 37 6.69 -16.11 -4.49
C GLU A 37 5.85 -14.88 -4.89
N GLN A 38 6.47 -13.86 -5.48
CA GLN A 38 5.77 -12.70 -6.02
C GLN A 38 4.78 -13.07 -7.15
N VAL A 39 5.16 -13.96 -8.05
CA VAL A 39 4.28 -14.46 -9.15
C VAL A 39 3.06 -15.20 -8.59
N ASN A 40 3.22 -15.92 -7.50
CA ASN A 40 2.13 -16.70 -6.89
C ASN A 40 1.31 -15.92 -5.85
N PHE A 41 1.70 -14.70 -5.50
CA PHE A 41 1.09 -13.90 -4.44
C PHE A 41 -0.42 -13.70 -4.64
N CYS A 42 -0.87 -13.34 -5.82
CA CYS A 42 -2.28 -13.10 -6.08
C CYS A 42 -3.14 -14.35 -5.90
N ASN A 43 -2.63 -15.52 -6.29
CA ASN A 43 -3.34 -16.79 -6.07
C ASN A 43 -3.42 -17.14 -4.58
N TRP A 44 -2.35 -16.87 -3.81
CA TRP A 44 -2.38 -17.02 -2.37
C TRP A 44 -3.37 -16.05 -1.73
N PHE A 45 -3.33 -14.77 -2.12
CA PHE A 45 -4.21 -13.73 -1.60
C PHE A 45 -5.70 -14.05 -1.84
N GLU A 46 -6.05 -14.51 -3.04
CA GLU A 46 -7.42 -14.94 -3.34
C GLU A 46 -7.86 -16.13 -2.49
N LYS A 47 -6.97 -17.10 -2.28
CA LYS A 47 -7.25 -18.28 -1.46
C LYS A 47 -7.51 -17.91 0.01
N GLU A 48 -6.73 -16.98 0.56
CA GLU A 48 -6.86 -16.56 1.96
C GLU A 48 -8.06 -15.65 2.20
N PHE A 49 -8.33 -14.71 1.29
CA PHE A 49 -9.29 -13.63 1.51
C PHE A 49 -10.55 -13.74 0.63
N ALA A 50 -10.61 -14.67 -0.29
CA ALA A 50 -11.74 -14.87 -1.22
C ALA A 50 -12.12 -13.61 -2.04
N VAL A 51 -11.15 -12.75 -2.34
CA VAL A 51 -11.35 -11.49 -3.05
C VAL A 51 -10.80 -11.52 -4.46
N LYS A 52 -11.34 -10.63 -5.30
CA LYS A 52 -10.90 -10.49 -6.69
C LYS A 52 -9.57 -9.75 -6.79
N TRP A 53 -8.82 -10.12 -7.81
CA TRP A 53 -7.58 -9.47 -8.19
C TRP A 53 -7.37 -9.55 -9.69
N PHE A 54 -6.52 -8.69 -10.21
CA PHE A 54 -5.96 -8.83 -11.54
C PHE A 54 -4.59 -8.16 -11.64
N GLU A 55 -3.87 -8.50 -12.69
CA GLU A 55 -2.57 -7.95 -13.02
C GLU A 55 -2.58 -7.41 -14.45
N VAL A 56 -1.96 -6.26 -14.66
CA VAL A 56 -1.68 -5.72 -15.98
C VAL A 56 -0.24 -6.03 -16.34
N VAL A 57 -0.03 -6.89 -17.32
CA VAL A 57 1.31 -7.29 -17.76
C VAL A 57 1.57 -6.76 -19.17
N VAL A 58 2.71 -6.11 -19.34
CA VAL A 58 3.12 -5.52 -20.63
C VAL A 58 4.23 -6.33 -21.23
N TYR A 59 4.03 -6.73 -22.48
CA TYR A 59 5.00 -7.49 -23.24
C TYR A 59 5.57 -6.67 -24.40
N ASP A 60 6.89 -6.76 -24.59
CA ASP A 60 7.57 -6.47 -25.85
C ASP A 60 8.07 -7.79 -26.42
N ALA A 61 7.53 -8.21 -27.55
CA ALA A 61 7.67 -9.58 -28.07
C ALA A 61 7.33 -10.64 -26.99
N ALA A 62 8.33 -11.41 -26.53
CA ALA A 62 8.18 -12.43 -25.50
C ALA A 62 8.64 -11.98 -24.09
N LYS A 63 9.24 -10.78 -23.98
CA LYS A 63 9.79 -10.24 -22.73
C LYS A 63 8.71 -9.45 -21.99
N VAL A 64 8.60 -9.63 -20.68
CA VAL A 64 7.82 -8.74 -19.82
C VAL A 64 8.62 -7.45 -19.61
N VAL A 65 7.98 -6.31 -19.82
CA VAL A 65 8.61 -4.97 -19.69
C VAL A 65 7.84 -4.04 -18.76
N GLY A 66 6.64 -4.44 -18.32
CA GLY A 66 5.85 -3.70 -17.36
C GLY A 66 4.89 -4.60 -16.60
N TYR A 67 4.60 -4.25 -15.37
CA TYR A 67 3.74 -4.98 -14.46
C TYR A 67 3.03 -4.03 -13.49
N LEU A 68 1.75 -4.30 -13.24
CA LEU A 68 0.94 -3.63 -12.26
C LEU A 68 -0.02 -4.65 -11.63
N ARG A 69 -0.12 -4.65 -10.32
CA ARG A 69 -1.04 -5.49 -9.54
C ARG A 69 -2.20 -4.68 -9.03
N CYS A 70 -3.40 -5.24 -9.10
CA CYS A 70 -4.61 -4.65 -8.55
C CYS A 70 -5.35 -5.69 -7.69
N LEU A 71 -5.64 -5.33 -6.45
CA LEU A 71 -6.26 -6.20 -5.44
C LEU A 71 -7.53 -5.53 -4.93
N ARG A 72 -8.61 -6.29 -4.76
CA ARG A 72 -9.81 -5.80 -4.08
C ARG A 72 -9.61 -5.89 -2.56
N ASN A 73 -10.01 -4.86 -1.84
CA ASN A 73 -9.97 -4.89 -0.38
C ASN A 73 -10.94 -5.94 0.17
N PRO A 74 -10.49 -6.89 1.01
CA PRO A 74 -11.36 -7.93 1.56
C PRO A 74 -12.42 -7.40 2.55
N GLU A 75 -12.16 -6.27 3.20
CA GLU A 75 -13.05 -5.65 4.19
C GLU A 75 -13.95 -4.57 3.60
N LYS A 76 -13.54 -3.98 2.45
CA LYS A 76 -14.23 -2.88 1.76
C LYS A 76 -14.34 -3.20 0.28
N LEU A 77 -15.43 -3.81 -0.14
CA LEU A 77 -15.61 -4.29 -1.51
C LEU A 77 -15.65 -3.17 -2.57
N GLU A 78 -15.91 -1.94 -2.15
CA GLU A 78 -15.85 -0.74 -2.97
C GLU A 78 -14.43 -0.27 -3.26
N GLU A 79 -13.45 -0.68 -2.44
CA GLU A 79 -12.06 -0.26 -2.52
C GLU A 79 -11.19 -1.24 -3.30
N TRP A 80 -10.39 -0.71 -4.21
CA TRP A 80 -9.35 -1.43 -4.92
C TRP A 80 -7.98 -0.82 -4.64
N PHE A 81 -6.97 -1.64 -4.46
CA PHE A 81 -5.59 -1.22 -4.23
C PHE A 81 -4.74 -1.51 -5.46
N ILE A 82 -4.04 -0.48 -6.00
CA ILE A 82 -3.00 -0.65 -7.01
C ILE A 82 -1.65 -0.66 -6.31
N GLY A 83 -0.91 -1.74 -6.49
CA GLY A 83 0.44 -1.91 -5.98
C GLY A 83 1.37 -2.53 -7.00
N ASP A 84 2.64 -2.64 -6.61
CA ASP A 84 3.66 -3.31 -7.42
C ASP A 84 3.77 -2.80 -8.87
N VAL A 85 3.77 -1.50 -9.07
CA VAL A 85 3.89 -0.89 -10.40
C VAL A 85 5.34 -0.80 -10.82
N HIS A 86 5.73 -1.60 -11.80
CA HIS A 86 7.10 -1.65 -12.30
C HIS A 86 7.17 -1.54 -13.82
N VAL A 87 8.15 -0.80 -14.32
CA VAL A 87 8.54 -0.76 -15.73
C VAL A 87 10.04 -1.00 -15.80
N ALA A 88 10.46 -1.96 -16.63
CA ALA A 88 11.87 -2.24 -16.88
C ALA A 88 12.60 -0.97 -17.29
N GLU A 89 13.81 -0.74 -16.80
CA GLU A 89 14.53 0.52 -16.89
C GLU A 89 14.64 1.04 -18.33
N ALA A 90 15.02 0.18 -19.27
CA ALA A 90 15.14 0.52 -20.69
C ALA A 90 13.83 0.95 -21.36
N TYR A 91 12.69 0.75 -20.68
CA TYR A 91 11.35 1.05 -21.20
C TYR A 91 10.66 2.18 -20.43
N ARG A 92 11.34 2.81 -19.46
CA ARG A 92 10.80 3.96 -18.72
C ARG A 92 10.63 5.18 -19.61
N HIS A 93 9.85 6.13 -19.17
CA HIS A 93 9.55 7.40 -19.88
C HIS A 93 8.83 7.24 -21.24
N GLN A 94 8.32 6.04 -21.57
CA GLN A 94 7.58 5.76 -22.81
C GLN A 94 6.05 5.69 -22.61
N GLY A 95 5.54 6.18 -21.47
CA GLY A 95 4.11 6.19 -21.15
C GLY A 95 3.52 4.81 -20.76
N ILE A 96 4.36 3.78 -20.58
CA ILE A 96 3.90 2.42 -20.27
C ILE A 96 3.14 2.38 -18.95
N ALA A 97 3.67 3.01 -17.90
CA ALA A 97 3.01 3.05 -16.60
C ALA A 97 1.63 3.72 -16.70
N SER A 98 1.51 4.88 -17.36
CA SER A 98 0.21 5.55 -17.57
C SER A 98 -0.81 4.63 -18.24
N LYS A 99 -0.40 3.92 -19.29
CA LYS A 99 -1.30 2.97 -19.98
C LYS A 99 -1.68 1.76 -19.13
N MET A 100 -0.80 1.31 -18.21
CA MET A 100 -1.15 0.27 -17.23
C MET A 100 -2.22 0.78 -16.27
N TYR A 101 -2.08 2.02 -15.76
CA TYR A 101 -3.08 2.64 -14.91
C TYR A 101 -4.43 2.83 -15.64
N GLU A 102 -4.44 3.35 -16.86
CA GLU A 102 -5.65 3.48 -17.68
C GLU A 102 -6.38 2.15 -17.81
N LYS A 103 -5.64 1.06 -18.08
CA LYS A 103 -6.22 -0.28 -18.14
C LYS A 103 -6.73 -0.76 -16.80
N ALA A 104 -5.97 -0.56 -15.73
CA ALA A 104 -6.39 -0.94 -14.39
C ALA A 104 -7.68 -0.21 -13.97
N ILE A 105 -7.73 1.11 -14.14
CA ILE A 105 -8.90 1.94 -13.84
C ILE A 105 -10.12 1.46 -14.66
N THR A 106 -9.94 1.22 -15.96
CA THR A 106 -11.04 0.72 -16.82
C THR A 106 -11.53 -0.64 -16.35
N THR A 107 -10.60 -1.55 -16.00
CA THR A 107 -10.95 -2.90 -15.54
C THR A 107 -11.66 -2.86 -14.18
N VAL A 108 -11.20 -2.02 -13.23
CA VAL A 108 -11.86 -1.90 -11.92
C VAL A 108 -13.28 -1.39 -12.06
N LYS A 109 -13.55 -0.45 -12.96
CA LYS A 109 -14.91 0.08 -13.23
C LYS A 109 -15.92 -0.98 -13.69
N GLU A 110 -15.45 -2.10 -14.22
CA GLU A 110 -16.30 -3.21 -14.66
C GLU A 110 -16.74 -4.12 -13.49
N PHE A 111 -16.11 -3.98 -12.32
CA PHE A 111 -16.49 -4.76 -11.13
C PHE A 111 -17.65 -4.11 -10.38
N GLU A 112 -18.61 -4.95 -10.00
CA GLU A 112 -19.73 -4.54 -9.16
C GLU A 112 -19.24 -3.96 -7.82
N ALA A 113 -19.89 -2.91 -7.35
CA ALA A 113 -19.58 -2.17 -6.12
C ALA A 113 -18.19 -1.52 -6.08
N ALA A 114 -17.44 -1.45 -7.17
CA ALA A 114 -16.18 -0.71 -7.18
C ALA A 114 -16.47 0.81 -7.25
N GLU A 115 -15.99 1.56 -6.24
CA GLU A 115 -16.21 3.01 -6.16
C GLU A 115 -14.90 3.79 -6.29
N TYR A 116 -13.78 3.26 -5.79
CA TYR A 116 -12.51 3.97 -5.79
C TYR A 116 -11.29 3.05 -5.79
N ILE A 117 -10.17 3.62 -6.19
CA ILE A 117 -8.87 2.95 -6.17
C ILE A 117 -7.93 3.71 -5.23
N VAL A 118 -7.21 2.96 -4.42
CA VAL A 118 -6.13 3.47 -3.56
C VAL A 118 -4.79 2.93 -4.05
N THR A 119 -3.73 3.67 -3.79
CA THR A 119 -2.35 3.22 -3.99
C THR A 119 -1.45 3.84 -2.95
N SER A 120 -0.27 3.28 -2.73
CA SER A 120 0.72 3.85 -1.83
C SER A 120 2.00 4.20 -2.59
N VAL A 121 2.57 5.34 -2.29
CA VAL A 121 3.80 5.84 -2.91
C VAL A 121 4.71 6.43 -1.84
N HIS A 122 5.96 6.04 -1.84
CA HIS A 122 6.94 6.65 -0.95
C HIS A 122 7.13 8.13 -1.30
N GLN A 123 7.15 9.01 -0.30
CA GLN A 123 7.20 10.48 -0.47
C GLN A 123 8.39 10.97 -1.32
N GLU A 124 9.51 10.26 -1.29
CA GLU A 124 10.70 10.59 -2.06
C GLU A 124 10.62 10.13 -3.53
N ASN A 125 9.66 9.26 -3.85
CA ASN A 125 9.46 8.77 -5.21
C ASN A 125 8.70 9.78 -6.08
N LYS A 126 9.34 10.93 -6.36
CA LYS A 126 8.75 12.03 -7.13
C LYS A 126 8.23 11.60 -8.50
N ASN A 127 8.88 10.62 -9.13
CA ASN A 127 8.44 10.11 -10.42
C ASN A 127 7.10 9.38 -10.32
N SER A 128 6.92 8.58 -9.28
CA SER A 128 5.67 7.88 -9.02
C SER A 128 4.56 8.87 -8.60
N ILE A 129 4.90 9.86 -7.76
CA ILE A 129 3.99 10.94 -7.37
C ILE A 129 3.45 11.67 -8.60
N GLY A 130 4.35 12.15 -9.48
CA GLY A 130 3.94 12.85 -10.70
C GLY A 130 3.13 11.98 -11.66
N LEU A 131 3.37 10.65 -11.70
CA LEU A 131 2.52 9.72 -12.45
C LEU A 131 1.11 9.67 -11.86
N HIS A 132 0.97 9.53 -10.54
CA HIS A 132 -0.33 9.45 -9.88
C HIS A 132 -1.14 10.74 -10.06
N GLU A 133 -0.49 11.90 -9.89
CA GLU A 133 -1.11 13.21 -10.15
C GLU A 133 -1.62 13.32 -11.58
N LYS A 134 -0.79 12.92 -12.56
CA LYS A 134 -1.16 12.89 -13.98
C LYS A 134 -2.36 11.97 -14.25
N MET A 135 -2.48 10.87 -13.52
CA MET A 135 -3.58 9.92 -13.65
C MET A 135 -4.83 10.36 -12.88
N GLY A 136 -4.83 11.54 -12.25
CA GLY A 136 -5.97 12.06 -11.49
C GLY A 136 -6.05 11.55 -10.05
N PHE A 137 -5.03 10.87 -9.56
CA PHE A 137 -4.94 10.55 -8.14
C PHE A 137 -4.57 11.79 -7.34
N PHE A 138 -5.12 11.88 -6.14
CA PHE A 138 -4.88 13.05 -5.29
C PHE A 138 -3.81 12.81 -4.29
N ASP A 139 -3.01 13.85 -4.09
CA ASP A 139 -2.06 13.93 -3.02
C ASP A 139 -2.72 14.53 -1.77
N THR A 140 -2.73 13.83 -0.64
CA THR A 140 -3.22 14.32 0.64
C THR A 140 -2.09 14.90 1.51
N LYS A 141 -0.93 15.24 0.93
CA LYS A 141 0.23 15.85 1.57
C LYS A 141 0.77 15.06 2.77
N SER A 142 0.87 13.81 2.63
CA SER A 142 1.36 12.90 3.64
C SER A 142 2.55 12.12 3.09
N PRO A 143 3.58 11.73 3.81
CA PRO A 143 4.76 11.08 3.28
C PRO A 143 4.58 9.67 2.75
N CYS A 144 3.50 9.00 3.04
CA CYS A 144 3.13 7.78 2.31
C CYS A 144 1.77 8.00 1.67
N MET A 145 1.73 7.95 0.36
CA MET A 145 0.55 8.30 -0.41
C MET A 145 -0.36 7.09 -0.57
N PHE A 146 -1.63 7.26 -0.18
CA PHE A 146 -2.73 6.45 -0.69
C PHE A 146 -3.64 7.38 -1.47
N PRO A 147 -3.29 7.74 -2.71
CA PRO A 147 -4.19 8.49 -3.52
C PRO A 147 -5.40 7.64 -3.84
N ASN A 148 -6.59 8.17 -3.62
CA ASN A 148 -7.84 7.55 -3.99
C ASN A 148 -8.27 8.06 -5.35
N PHE A 149 -8.77 7.18 -6.18
CA PHE A 149 -9.41 7.50 -7.43
C PHE A 149 -10.88 7.07 -7.34
N TYR A 150 -11.78 8.05 -7.28
CA TYR A 150 -13.22 7.80 -7.21
C TYR A 150 -13.84 7.79 -8.61
N PHE A 151 -14.75 6.87 -8.85
CA PHE A 151 -15.44 6.72 -10.13
C PHE A 151 -16.72 7.56 -10.24
N ASP A 152 -17.24 8.10 -9.14
CA ASP A 152 -18.41 8.93 -9.17
C ASP A 152 -18.05 10.35 -9.65
N GLU A 153 -18.59 10.74 -10.80
CA GLU A 153 -18.41 12.07 -11.38
C GLU A 153 -19.02 13.19 -10.53
N LYS A 154 -19.92 12.86 -9.60
CA LYS A 154 -20.53 13.84 -8.68
C LYS A 154 -19.62 14.20 -7.51
N GLU A 155 -18.71 13.33 -7.14
CA GLU A 155 -17.64 13.64 -6.20
C GLU A 155 -16.37 14.05 -6.95
N THR A 156 -16.41 15.18 -7.66
CA THR A 156 -15.23 15.81 -8.29
C THR A 156 -14.17 16.27 -7.31
N ALA A 157 -14.41 16.14 -6.03
CA ALA A 157 -13.42 16.28 -4.99
C ALA A 157 -12.78 14.93 -4.75
N TYR A 158 -11.89 14.58 -5.62
CA TYR A 158 -10.92 13.52 -5.36
C TYR A 158 -10.32 13.71 -3.96
N LYS A 159 -10.66 12.90 -2.99
CA LYS A 159 -10.06 12.98 -1.66
C LYS A 159 -8.71 12.28 -1.71
N LYS A 160 -7.67 13.06 -1.75
CA LYS A 160 -6.31 12.56 -1.58
C LYS A 160 -6.13 12.11 -0.14
N TRP A 161 -5.87 10.84 0.06
CA TRP A 161 -5.43 10.33 1.35
C TRP A 161 -3.93 10.03 1.25
N LEU A 162 -3.16 10.85 1.93
CA LEU A 162 -1.74 10.67 2.11
C LEU A 162 -1.51 10.21 3.53
N TYR A 163 -0.94 9.03 3.69
CA TYR A 163 -0.44 8.61 4.99
C TYR A 163 1.02 8.99 5.13
N GLN A 164 1.32 9.75 6.18
CA GLN A 164 2.67 10.13 6.56
C GLN A 164 3.22 9.11 7.53
N TYR A 165 4.41 8.62 7.25
CA TYR A 165 5.15 7.80 8.19
C TYR A 165 6.22 8.70 8.82
N PHE A 166 6.11 8.95 10.09
CA PHE A 166 7.14 9.65 10.84
C PHE A 166 7.80 8.72 11.83
N PRO A 167 9.13 8.67 11.87
CA PRO A 167 9.82 8.05 12.98
C PRO A 167 9.41 8.72 14.29
N VAL A 168 9.28 7.94 15.34
CA VAL A 168 8.99 8.48 16.66
C VAL A 168 10.26 9.13 17.21
N SER A 169 10.22 10.44 17.42
CA SER A 169 11.33 11.21 18.00
C SER A 169 11.09 11.59 19.46
N ASP A 170 9.82 11.63 19.89
CA ASP A 170 9.41 11.96 21.27
C ASP A 170 8.47 10.86 21.77
N ILE A 171 8.99 10.05 22.71
CA ILE A 171 8.29 8.86 23.23
C ILE A 171 7.08 9.29 24.07
N ASP A 172 7.22 10.30 24.93
CA ASP A 172 6.15 10.67 25.86
C ASP A 172 4.94 11.24 25.10
N MET A 173 5.21 12.07 24.10
CA MET A 173 4.15 12.64 23.26
C MET A 173 3.50 11.57 22.35
N ALA A 174 4.28 10.62 21.86
CA ALA A 174 3.79 9.54 21.01
C ALA A 174 2.95 8.52 21.81
N MET A 175 3.31 8.23 23.06
CA MET A 175 2.66 7.21 23.89
C MET A 175 1.15 7.43 24.05
N ASP A 176 0.75 8.62 24.45
CA ASP A 176 -0.67 8.90 24.70
C ASP A 176 -1.50 8.84 23.40
N ALA A 177 -0.91 9.27 22.28
CA ALA A 177 -1.57 9.25 20.98
C ALA A 177 -1.66 7.84 20.39
N LEU A 178 -0.64 7.02 20.58
CA LEU A 178 -0.53 5.67 19.98
C LEU A 178 -1.19 4.58 20.81
N LEU A 179 -1.31 4.75 22.12
CA LEU A 179 -1.83 3.69 23.00
C LEU A 179 -3.20 3.13 22.59
N PRO A 180 -4.19 3.93 22.17
CA PRO A 180 -5.47 3.40 21.69
C PRO A 180 -5.32 2.51 20.44
N PHE A 181 -4.43 2.91 19.50
CA PHE A 181 -4.14 2.13 18.29
C PHE A 181 -3.42 0.84 18.63
N TRP A 182 -2.44 0.89 19.53
CA TRP A 182 -1.71 -0.29 19.98
C TRP A 182 -2.63 -1.32 20.64
N GLN A 183 -3.51 -0.87 21.53
CA GLN A 183 -4.51 -1.75 22.17
C GLN A 183 -5.49 -2.37 21.16
N ALA A 184 -5.86 -1.63 20.13
CA ALA A 184 -6.70 -2.15 19.06
C ALA A 184 -5.95 -3.17 18.19
N TYR A 185 -4.69 -2.93 17.91
CA TYR A 185 -3.81 -3.87 17.22
C TYR A 185 -3.64 -5.18 18.00
N GLU A 186 -3.30 -5.11 19.30
CA GLU A 186 -3.18 -6.30 20.16
C GLU A 186 -4.47 -7.13 20.15
N ARG A 187 -5.64 -6.48 20.22
CA ARG A 187 -6.94 -7.19 20.13
C ARG A 187 -7.13 -7.88 18.78
N LYS A 188 -6.76 -7.21 17.67
CA LYS A 188 -6.88 -7.75 16.31
C LYS A 188 -5.95 -8.95 16.11
N GLN A 189 -4.74 -8.89 16.64
CA GLN A 189 -3.75 -9.98 16.54
C GLN A 189 -4.04 -11.14 17.49
N ARG A 190 -5.13 -11.07 18.29
CA ARG A 190 -5.43 -12.05 19.33
C ARG A 190 -4.25 -12.32 20.27
N MET A 191 -3.42 -11.30 20.46
CA MET A 191 -2.35 -11.32 21.46
C MET A 191 -3.00 -11.24 22.83
N GLU A 192 -3.74 -12.32 23.22
CA GLU A 192 -4.30 -12.45 24.54
C GLU A 192 -3.17 -12.45 25.55
N ASN A 193 -3.41 -11.76 26.65
CA ASN A 193 -2.49 -11.47 27.74
C ASN A 193 -1.92 -12.74 28.41
N PHE A 194 -1.00 -13.42 27.76
CA PHE A 194 -0.17 -14.43 28.43
C PHE A 194 1.01 -13.80 29.19
N GLU A 195 1.28 -12.54 28.98
CA GLU A 195 2.35 -11.82 29.65
C GLU A 195 1.77 -10.80 30.66
N LYS A 196 2.46 -10.70 31.80
CA LYS A 196 2.11 -9.76 32.89
C LYS A 196 2.34 -8.29 32.51
N THR A 197 2.89 -8.01 31.35
CA THR A 197 3.26 -6.66 30.91
C THR A 197 2.04 -5.96 30.29
N SER A 198 1.72 -4.76 30.75
CA SER A 198 0.60 -4.00 30.22
C SER A 198 0.86 -3.52 28.79
N SER A 199 -0.20 -3.27 28.01
CA SER A 199 -0.10 -2.69 26.64
C SER A 199 0.71 -1.38 26.62
N LYS A 200 0.60 -0.57 27.67
CA LYS A 200 1.35 0.68 27.80
C LYS A 200 2.85 0.43 27.99
N GLU A 201 3.22 -0.52 28.81
CA GLU A 201 4.63 -0.88 29.03
C GLU A 201 5.25 -1.50 27.78
N LYS A 202 4.52 -2.39 27.09
CA LYS A 202 4.99 -2.98 25.82
C LYS A 202 5.24 -1.90 24.77
N LEU A 203 4.27 -1.02 24.55
CA LEU A 203 4.42 0.08 23.61
C LEU A 203 5.61 0.96 23.97
N HIS A 204 5.78 1.30 25.26
CA HIS A 204 6.91 2.12 25.71
C HIS A 204 8.26 1.48 25.42
N ILE A 205 8.40 0.17 25.66
CA ILE A 205 9.64 -0.60 25.38
C ILE A 205 9.94 -0.55 23.87
N ILE A 206 8.95 -0.79 23.02
CA ILE A 206 9.08 -0.81 21.57
C ILE A 206 9.49 0.58 21.05
N LEU A 207 8.83 1.64 21.50
CA LEU A 207 9.15 3.00 21.09
C LEU A 207 10.56 3.41 21.54
N LYS A 208 10.92 3.06 22.77
CA LYS A 208 12.27 3.33 23.29
C LYS A 208 13.34 2.63 22.46
N GLN A 209 13.14 1.35 22.15
CA GLN A 209 14.06 0.59 21.31
C GLN A 209 14.20 1.22 19.92
N SER A 210 13.11 1.57 19.26
CA SER A 210 13.12 2.21 17.94
C SER A 210 13.91 3.54 17.94
N VAL A 211 13.73 4.37 18.97
CA VAL A 211 14.45 5.65 19.10
C VAL A 211 15.93 5.43 19.39
N GLU A 212 16.29 4.50 20.30
CA GLU A 212 17.67 4.21 20.66
C GLU A 212 18.47 3.58 19.51
N GLU A 213 17.83 2.74 18.71
CA GLU A 213 18.45 2.12 17.53
C GLU A 213 18.54 3.06 16.32
N GLY A 214 17.83 4.20 16.38
CA GLY A 214 17.81 5.18 15.29
C GLY A 214 17.30 4.60 13.98
N ASN A 215 16.44 3.57 14.06
CA ASN A 215 15.88 2.89 12.91
C ASN A 215 14.39 3.22 12.74
N ASP A 216 13.88 2.98 11.54
CA ASP A 216 12.47 3.18 11.19
C ASP A 216 11.58 1.99 11.58
N SER A 217 11.96 1.19 12.59
CA SER A 217 11.23 -0.03 12.98
C SER A 217 9.84 0.28 13.52
N PHE A 218 9.64 1.46 14.08
CA PHE A 218 8.33 1.95 14.48
C PHE A 218 8.07 3.34 13.91
N GLN A 219 7.01 3.49 13.16
CA GLN A 219 6.62 4.75 12.53
C GLN A 219 5.16 5.07 12.81
N THR A 220 4.85 6.33 13.07
CA THR A 220 3.47 6.83 13.15
C THR A 220 2.92 7.08 11.76
N ILE A 221 1.64 6.80 11.55
CA ILE A 221 0.95 7.02 10.27
C ILE A 221 -0.09 8.12 10.43
N TRP A 222 0.05 9.15 9.66
CA TRP A 222 -0.81 10.34 9.70
C TRP A 222 -1.57 10.52 8.38
N CYS A 223 -2.77 11.04 8.48
CA CYS A 223 -3.58 11.50 7.36
C CYS A 223 -3.87 12.99 7.57
N GLY A 224 -3.15 13.87 6.89
CA GLY A 224 -3.11 15.28 7.23
C GLY A 224 -2.63 15.49 8.68
N ASN A 225 -3.41 16.19 9.49
CA ASN A 225 -3.09 16.43 10.91
C ASN A 225 -3.66 15.36 11.87
N ARG A 226 -4.12 14.23 11.34
CA ARG A 226 -4.75 13.17 12.12
C ARG A 226 -3.87 11.94 12.15
N LEU A 227 -3.51 11.46 13.34
CA LEU A 227 -2.92 10.13 13.52
C LEU A 227 -3.96 9.07 13.17
N VAL A 228 -3.61 8.15 12.30
CA VAL A 228 -4.51 7.08 11.83
C VAL A 228 -3.98 5.68 12.10
N GLY A 229 -2.74 5.56 12.56
CA GLY A 229 -2.16 4.25 12.85
C GLY A 229 -0.65 4.28 13.05
N PHE A 230 -0.05 3.11 12.88
CA PHE A 230 1.39 2.92 12.97
C PHE A 230 1.86 1.80 12.05
N ALA A 231 3.15 1.81 11.74
CA ALA A 231 3.87 0.69 11.15
C ALA A 231 4.90 0.18 12.17
N TYR A 232 4.96 -1.13 12.35
CA TYR A 232 5.88 -1.78 13.27
C TYR A 232 6.27 -3.16 12.76
N ASP A 233 7.57 -3.46 12.71
CA ASP A 233 8.13 -4.76 12.31
C ASP A 233 7.54 -5.31 10.99
N GLY A 234 7.35 -4.44 10.01
CA GLY A 234 6.77 -4.79 8.71
C GLY A 234 5.23 -4.83 8.67
N ASP A 235 4.57 -4.77 9.81
CA ASP A 235 3.11 -4.66 9.89
C ASP A 235 2.66 -3.20 9.79
N ILE A 236 1.57 -2.98 9.06
CA ILE A 236 0.89 -1.68 8.98
C ILE A 236 -0.47 -1.80 9.63
N PHE A 237 -0.71 -1.02 10.67
CA PHE A 237 -2.00 -0.94 11.35
C PHE A 237 -2.61 0.45 11.17
N ILE A 238 -3.73 0.51 10.47
CA ILE A 238 -4.51 1.73 10.28
C ILE A 238 -5.92 1.49 10.81
N GLN A 239 -6.40 2.42 11.61
CA GLN A 239 -7.75 2.41 12.14
C GLN A 239 -8.34 3.82 12.13
N GLU A 240 -9.53 3.98 11.58
CA GLU A 240 -10.31 5.18 11.77
C GLU A 240 -10.91 5.15 13.18
N LEU A 241 -10.27 5.84 14.12
CA LEU A 241 -10.90 6.07 15.42
C LEU A 241 -11.97 7.15 15.25
N PRO A 242 -13.16 6.98 15.87
CA PRO A 242 -14.13 8.05 15.92
C PRO A 242 -13.46 9.28 16.52
N VAL A 243 -13.63 10.43 15.87
CA VAL A 243 -12.98 11.70 16.20
C VAL A 243 -13.37 12.13 17.61
N THR A 244 -12.49 11.93 18.56
CA THR A 244 -12.68 12.44 19.90
C THR A 244 -11.40 12.93 20.53
N VAL A 245 -10.52 13.61 19.84
CA VAL A 245 -9.63 14.59 20.50
C VAL A 245 -8.89 15.37 19.43
N PRO A 246 -9.01 16.66 19.30
CA PRO A 246 -8.01 17.48 18.63
C PRO A 246 -6.75 17.40 19.48
N ILE A 247 -5.67 16.87 18.93
CA ILE A 247 -4.36 16.99 19.56
C ILE A 247 -3.95 18.46 19.41
N SER A 248 -4.31 19.24 20.42
CA SER A 248 -3.88 20.62 20.53
C SER A 248 -2.38 20.59 20.82
N GLY A 249 -1.57 20.98 19.85
CA GLY A 249 -0.15 21.25 20.09
C GLY A 249 0.86 20.57 19.18
N THR A 250 0.47 19.70 18.25
CA THR A 250 1.42 19.18 17.26
C THR A 250 1.53 20.15 16.09
N THR A 251 2.49 21.04 16.14
CA THR A 251 3.03 21.69 14.94
C THR A 251 3.70 20.59 14.13
N VAL A 252 3.13 20.28 12.94
CA VAL A 252 3.81 19.49 11.93
C VAL A 252 5.17 20.15 11.70
N PRO A 253 6.32 19.44 11.80
CA PRO A 253 7.60 20.00 11.43
C PRO A 253 7.51 20.46 9.97
N THR A 254 7.79 21.75 9.74
CA THR A 254 7.86 22.36 8.40
C THR A 254 9.10 21.89 7.65
#